data_4cf35b4db3fdacff3e5fb0b130842d49
#
_entry.id   4cf35b4db3fdacff3e5fb0b130842d49
#
_cell.length_a   1.000
_cell.length_b   1.000
_cell.length_c   1.000
_cell.angle_alpha   90.00
_cell.angle_beta   90.00
_cell.angle_gamma   90.00
#
_symmetry.space_group_name_H-M   'P 1'
#
loop_
_entity.id
_entity.type
_entity.pdbx_description
1 polymer ?
#
loop_
_entity_poly.entity_id
_entity_poly.type
_entity_poly.pdbx_seq_one_letter_code
_entity_poly.pdbx_strand_id
1 'polypeptide(L)'
;MSIRLHTPGPWTVDYSDDNLCIYAGDLLIGEVNCSTEHIEVRGLDEETTEANAWLIAAAPDLLAALERTLARVETLNLFTERGEEAKVVEQARAAIGKATGR
;
A
#
# COMPACT_ATOMS: atom_id res chain seq x y z
N MET A 1 10.69 9.60 21.53
CA MET A 1 9.56 9.24 20.66
C MET A 1 10.03 8.35 19.54
N SER A 2 9.40 7.22 19.36
CA SER A 2 9.80 6.32 18.30
C SER A 2 9.05 6.63 17.02
N ILE A 3 9.76 6.61 15.92
CA ILE A 3 9.19 6.76 14.59
C ILE A 3 9.05 5.38 14.00
N ARG A 4 7.84 5.06 13.56
CA ARG A 4 7.59 3.78 12.90
C ARG A 4 7.90 3.92 11.42
N LEU A 5 8.93 3.22 11.02
CA LEU A 5 9.35 3.23 9.62
C LEU A 5 9.13 1.84 9.03
N HIS A 6 8.51 1.80 7.89
CA HIS A 6 8.37 0.54 7.17
C HIS A 6 9.71 0.18 6.53
N THR A 7 9.83 -1.09 6.16
CA THR A 7 11.00 -1.54 5.42
C THR A 7 11.05 -0.78 4.08
N PRO A 8 12.21 -0.22 3.72
CA PRO A 8 12.30 0.52 2.47
C PRO A 8 11.97 -0.35 1.26
N GLY A 9 11.34 0.28 0.27
CA GLY A 9 11.13 -0.37 -1.02
C GLY A 9 12.39 -0.36 -1.86
N PRO A 10 12.32 -0.96 -3.04
CA PRO A 10 11.11 -1.55 -3.61
C PRO A 10 10.78 -2.92 -3.02
N TRP A 11 9.50 -3.24 -2.99
CA TRP A 11 9.03 -4.57 -2.61
C TRP A 11 8.62 -5.31 -3.86
N THR A 12 8.87 -6.61 -3.91
CA THR A 12 8.56 -7.43 -5.06
C THR A 12 7.70 -8.61 -4.67
N VAL A 13 6.95 -9.13 -5.64
CA VAL A 13 6.13 -10.32 -5.46
C VAL A 13 6.88 -11.50 -6.06
N ASP A 14 7.00 -12.57 -5.29
CA ASP A 14 7.62 -13.79 -5.75
C ASP A 14 6.64 -14.95 -5.52
N TYR A 15 6.56 -15.83 -6.50
CA TYR A 15 5.69 -17.00 -6.42
C TYR A 15 6.51 -18.16 -5.88
N SER A 16 6.09 -18.66 -4.73
CA SER A 16 6.76 -19.79 -4.11
C SER A 16 5.72 -20.81 -3.70
N ASP A 17 5.75 -21.96 -4.32
CA ASP A 17 4.76 -23.02 -4.10
C ASP A 17 3.34 -22.46 -4.30
N ASP A 18 2.51 -22.55 -3.27
CA ASP A 18 1.13 -22.07 -3.35
C ASP A 18 0.97 -20.70 -2.73
N ASN A 19 2.06 -20.06 -2.39
CA ASN A 19 2.01 -18.76 -1.73
C ASN A 19 2.66 -17.68 -2.56
N LEU A 20 2.13 -16.47 -2.41
CA LEU A 20 2.73 -15.28 -2.98
C LEU A 20 3.49 -14.59 -1.87
N CYS A 21 4.79 -14.48 -2.03
CA CYS A 21 5.65 -13.88 -1.03
C CYS A 21 6.07 -12.48 -1.45
N ILE A 22 6.17 -11.59 -0.49
CA ILE A 22 6.56 -10.21 -0.74
C ILE A 22 7.92 -9.99 -0.10
N TYR A 23 8.88 -9.57 -0.90
CA TYR A 23 10.26 -9.36 -0.47
C TYR A 23 10.70 -7.93 -0.67
N ALA A 24 11.55 -7.47 0.24
CA ALA A 24 12.34 -6.26 0.05
C ALA A 24 13.78 -6.73 -0.11
N GLY A 25 14.22 -6.89 -1.36
CA GLY A 25 15.49 -7.55 -1.63
C GLY A 25 15.44 -9.00 -1.20
N ASP A 26 16.27 -9.39 -0.25
CA ASP A 26 16.29 -10.76 0.27
C ASP A 26 15.44 -10.93 1.53
N LEU A 27 14.85 -9.86 2.02
CA LEU A 27 14.09 -9.89 3.25
C LEU A 27 12.62 -10.19 2.98
N LEU A 28 12.10 -11.24 3.60
CA LEU A 28 10.68 -11.57 3.48
C LEU A 28 9.86 -10.59 4.30
N ILE A 29 9.00 -9.84 3.63
CA ILE A 29 8.08 -8.90 4.29
C ILE A 29 6.82 -9.59 4.74
N GLY A 30 6.29 -10.46 3.90
CA GLY A 30 5.04 -11.15 4.22
C GLY A 30 4.64 -12.12 3.16
N GLU A 31 3.56 -12.83 3.43
CA GLU A 31 2.99 -13.81 2.51
C GLU A 31 1.51 -13.52 2.32
N VAL A 32 1.04 -13.71 1.09
CA VAL A 32 -0.38 -13.67 0.79
C VAL A 32 -0.77 -15.08 0.42
N ASN A 33 -1.57 -15.69 1.26
CA ASN A 33 -1.92 -17.09 1.08
C ASN A 33 -2.97 -17.26 0.00
N CYS A 34 -2.67 -18.06 -1.00
CA CYS A 34 -3.59 -18.39 -2.08
C CYS A 34 -3.91 -19.87 -2.14
N SER A 35 -3.79 -20.57 -1.03
CA SER A 35 -4.14 -21.98 -0.97
C SER A 35 -5.62 -22.19 -1.29
N THR A 36 -5.92 -23.24 -2.03
CA THR A 36 -7.28 -23.56 -2.44
C THR A 36 -8.23 -23.72 -1.26
N GLU A 37 -7.76 -24.30 -0.18
CA GLU A 37 -8.57 -24.48 1.01
C GLU A 37 -9.05 -23.16 1.59
N HIS A 38 -8.18 -22.19 1.62
CA HIS A 38 -8.53 -20.88 2.15
C HIS A 38 -9.41 -20.11 1.19
N ILE A 39 -9.19 -20.29 -0.10
CA ILE A 39 -9.98 -19.64 -1.13
C ILE A 39 -11.43 -20.07 -1.04
N GLU A 40 -11.66 -21.36 -0.94
CA GLU A 40 -13.02 -21.90 -0.87
C GLU A 40 -13.78 -21.39 0.35
N VAL A 41 -13.12 -21.39 1.48
CA VAL A 41 -13.76 -20.99 2.74
C VAL A 41 -14.06 -19.50 2.75
N ARG A 42 -13.19 -18.71 2.16
CA ARG A 42 -13.32 -17.24 2.24
C ARG A 42 -13.88 -16.59 1.00
N GLY A 43 -14.09 -17.36 -0.05
CA GLY A 43 -14.59 -16.82 -1.30
C GLY A 43 -13.59 -15.99 -2.08
N LEU A 44 -12.31 -16.13 -1.75
CA LEU A 44 -11.25 -15.44 -2.47
C LEU A 44 -10.74 -16.37 -3.59
N ASP A 45 -10.56 -15.81 -4.77
CA ASP A 45 -9.98 -16.57 -5.88
C ASP A 45 -8.52 -16.20 -6.06
N GLU A 46 -7.85 -16.94 -6.94
CA GLU A 46 -6.43 -16.72 -7.22
C GLU A 46 -6.16 -15.32 -7.78
N GLU A 47 -7.04 -14.85 -8.65
CA GLU A 47 -6.86 -13.54 -9.27
C GLU A 47 -6.94 -12.43 -8.23
N THR A 48 -7.90 -12.53 -7.31
CA THR A 48 -8.05 -11.54 -6.24
C THR A 48 -6.86 -11.58 -5.30
N THR A 49 -6.41 -12.78 -4.94
CA THR A 49 -5.26 -12.96 -4.06
C THR A 49 -4.00 -12.36 -4.69
N GLU A 50 -3.81 -12.62 -5.98
CA GLU A 50 -2.69 -12.08 -6.72
C GLU A 50 -2.75 -10.55 -6.80
N ALA A 51 -3.93 -10.01 -7.08
CA ALA A 51 -4.12 -8.56 -7.12
C ALA A 51 -3.79 -7.92 -5.77
N ASN A 52 -4.20 -8.58 -4.68
CA ASN A 52 -3.88 -8.09 -3.34
C ASN A 52 -2.37 -8.10 -3.11
N ALA A 53 -1.67 -9.15 -3.54
CA ALA A 53 -0.22 -9.22 -3.38
C ALA A 53 0.48 -8.09 -4.15
N TRP A 54 0.05 -7.82 -5.37
CA TRP A 54 0.64 -6.73 -6.16
C TRP A 54 0.40 -5.37 -5.50
N LEU A 55 -0.80 -5.16 -4.95
CA LEU A 55 -1.10 -3.91 -4.25
C LEU A 55 -0.25 -3.75 -3.00
N ILE A 56 -0.08 -4.82 -2.23
CA ILE A 56 0.77 -4.79 -1.05
C ILE A 56 2.22 -4.47 -1.44
N ALA A 57 2.71 -5.12 -2.49
CA ALA A 57 4.09 -4.88 -2.94
C ALA A 57 4.30 -3.45 -3.43
N ALA A 58 3.27 -2.82 -3.97
CA ALA A 58 3.35 -1.44 -4.44
C ALA A 58 3.19 -0.42 -3.30
N ALA A 59 2.87 -0.85 -2.10
CA ALA A 59 2.53 0.06 -1.00
C ALA A 59 3.61 1.11 -0.71
N PRO A 60 4.91 0.75 -0.59
CA PRO A 60 5.90 1.79 -0.30
C PRO A 60 6.01 2.83 -1.42
N ASP A 61 5.90 2.41 -2.67
CA ASP A 61 5.96 3.33 -3.80
C ASP A 61 4.72 4.21 -3.85
N LEU A 62 3.54 3.63 -3.57
CA LEU A 62 2.30 4.39 -3.53
C LEU A 62 2.32 5.43 -2.42
N LEU A 63 2.82 5.04 -1.25
CA LEU A 63 2.92 5.96 -0.13
C LEU A 63 3.84 7.12 -0.46
N ALA A 64 5.03 6.83 -0.99
CA ALA A 64 5.99 7.87 -1.35
C ALA A 64 5.42 8.81 -2.40
N ALA A 65 4.77 8.26 -3.43
CA ALA A 65 4.17 9.07 -4.48
C ALA A 65 3.07 9.97 -3.94
N LEU A 66 2.23 9.43 -3.04
CA LEU A 66 1.15 10.20 -2.45
C LEU A 66 1.69 11.33 -1.58
N GLU A 67 2.71 11.05 -0.77
CA GLU A 67 3.33 12.06 0.08
C GLU A 67 3.92 13.19 -0.76
N ARG A 68 4.62 12.85 -1.83
CA ARG A 68 5.22 13.85 -2.70
C ARG A 68 4.16 14.66 -3.45
N THR A 69 3.13 13.99 -3.93
CA THR A 69 2.04 14.65 -4.63
C THR A 69 1.32 15.62 -3.71
N LEU A 70 1.03 15.19 -2.49
CA LEU A 70 0.36 16.05 -1.51
C LEU A 70 1.22 17.27 -1.17
N ALA A 71 2.51 17.06 -0.95
CA ALA A 71 3.43 18.15 -0.65
C ALA A 71 3.47 19.17 -1.80
N ARG A 72 3.44 18.69 -3.03
CA ARG A 72 3.43 19.56 -4.22
C ARG A 72 2.15 20.38 -4.30
N VAL A 73 1.02 19.73 -4.09
CA VAL A 73 -0.28 20.42 -4.11
C VAL A 73 -0.32 21.50 -3.05
N GLU A 74 0.16 21.19 -1.86
CA GLU A 74 0.18 22.16 -0.77
C GLU A 74 1.14 23.32 -1.06
N THR A 75 2.33 22.99 -1.58
CA THR A 75 3.33 23.99 -1.93
C THR A 75 2.84 24.95 -3.00
N LEU A 76 2.16 24.42 -4.01
CA LEU A 76 1.65 25.23 -5.11
C LEU A 76 0.31 25.89 -4.78
N ASN A 77 -0.26 25.55 -3.63
CA ASN A 77 -1.52 26.12 -3.18
C ASN A 77 -2.62 25.96 -4.23
N LEU A 78 -2.70 24.77 -4.81
CA LEU A 78 -3.64 24.46 -5.88
C LEU A 78 -5.04 24.12 -5.40
N PHE A 79 -5.24 23.93 -4.11
CA PHE A 79 -6.54 23.59 -3.56
C PHE A 79 -7.17 24.79 -2.88
N THR A 80 -8.49 24.79 -2.83
CA THR A 80 -9.24 25.78 -2.09
C THR A 80 -9.71 25.17 -0.77
N GLU A 81 -10.13 26.03 0.16
CA GLU A 81 -10.57 25.54 1.47
C GLU A 81 -11.93 24.86 1.42
N ARG A 82 -12.55 24.82 0.29
CA ARG A 82 -13.87 24.23 0.13
C ARG A 82 -13.98 23.49 -1.18
N GLY A 83 -15.00 22.65 -1.28
CA GLY A 83 -15.27 21.90 -2.49
C GLY A 83 -14.52 20.60 -2.55
N GLU A 84 -14.44 20.04 -3.73
CA GLU A 84 -13.83 18.73 -3.96
C GLU A 84 -12.33 18.72 -3.70
N GLU A 85 -11.65 19.82 -3.99
CA GLU A 85 -10.21 19.92 -3.80
C GLU A 85 -9.82 19.76 -2.34
N ALA A 86 -10.59 20.39 -1.45
CA ALA A 86 -10.32 20.26 -0.02
C ALA A 86 -10.56 18.83 0.47
N LYS A 87 -11.59 18.19 -0.06
CA LYS A 87 -11.88 16.80 0.29
C LYS A 87 -10.79 15.86 -0.17
N VAL A 88 -10.25 16.09 -1.36
CA VAL A 88 -9.18 15.26 -1.91
C VAL A 88 -7.92 15.37 -1.04
N VAL A 89 -7.56 16.57 -0.65
CA VAL A 89 -6.40 16.78 0.22
C VAL A 89 -6.59 16.11 1.57
N GLU A 90 -7.77 16.25 2.14
CA GLU A 90 -8.09 15.63 3.43
C GLU A 90 -8.03 14.10 3.33
N GLN A 91 -8.57 13.55 2.24
CA GLN A 91 -8.53 12.11 2.00
C GLN A 91 -7.08 11.61 1.86
N ALA A 92 -6.23 12.37 1.17
CA ALA A 92 -4.83 11.99 1.01
C ALA A 92 -4.11 11.97 2.36
N ARG A 93 -4.35 12.98 3.19
CA ARG A 93 -3.75 13.02 4.54
C ARG A 93 -4.21 11.86 5.39
N ALA A 94 -5.50 11.55 5.33
CA ALA A 94 -6.05 10.42 6.09
C ALA A 94 -5.44 9.10 5.64
N ALA A 95 -5.27 8.91 4.34
CA ALA A 95 -4.68 7.70 3.79
C ALA A 95 -3.22 7.54 4.24
N ILE A 96 -2.46 8.63 4.22
CA ILE A 96 -1.06 8.61 4.67
C ILE A 96 -1.02 8.27 6.17
N GLY A 97 -1.89 8.88 6.95
CA GLY A 97 -1.96 8.60 8.38
C GLY A 97 -2.25 7.13 8.65
N LYS A 98 -3.21 6.57 7.93
CA LYS A 98 -3.54 5.16 8.07
C LYS A 98 -2.37 4.26 7.69
N ALA A 99 -1.68 4.60 6.60
CA ALA A 99 -0.54 3.81 6.12
C ALA A 99 0.65 3.86 7.06
N THR A 100 0.80 4.94 7.82
CA THR A 100 1.92 5.12 8.74
C THR A 100 1.58 4.82 10.19
N GLY A 101 0.38 4.32 10.44
CA GLY A 101 -0.02 3.90 11.78
C GLY A 101 -0.41 5.03 12.72
N ARG A 102 -0.85 6.12 12.17
CA ARG A 102 -1.23 7.30 12.96
C ARG A 102 -2.73 7.47 13.08
#